data_efa996d3dcafb9188a5c7d15d68ac3fd
#
_entry.id   efa996d3dcafb9188a5c7d15d68ac3fd
#
_cell.length_a   1.000
_cell.length_b   1.000
_cell.length_c   1.000
_cell.angle_alpha   90.00
_cell.angle_beta   90.00
_cell.angle_gamma   90.00
#
_symmetry.space_group_name_H-M   'P 1'
#
loop_
_entity.id
_entity.type
_entity.pdbx_description
1 polymer ?
#
loop_
_entity_poly.entity_id
_entity_poly.type
_entity_poly.pdbx_seq_one_letter_code
_entity_poly.pdbx_strand_id
1 'polypeptide(L)'
;DMGLIAVAAGPGSFTGLRIGVSAAKGLAWALELPCCGVSTLEAMAENARSFEGTVICAMDARRQQIYNAVFDCHDGALTRQCEDRAVALEILAEELKNSNNRKIVVGDGAKLCYTYLSEQGIACRMAPPDSLYQNAVGVGLAAERMAAEGRMATAQELRPVYLRLSQAERERLAKGLPITLDHQ
;
A
#
# COMPACT_ATOMS: atom_id res chain seq x y z
N ASP A 1 -8.33 23.13 13.89
CA ASP A 1 -8.80 22.02 14.72
C ASP A 1 -8.50 20.71 13.98
N MET A 2 -7.95 19.72 14.71
CA MET A 2 -7.74 18.37 14.16
C MET A 2 -9.00 17.54 14.41
N GLY A 3 -9.47 16.81 13.38
CA GLY A 3 -10.67 15.97 13.49
C GLY A 3 -10.38 14.46 13.35
N LEU A 4 -9.15 14.08 12.94
CA LEU A 4 -8.79 12.71 12.61
C LEU A 4 -7.27 12.51 12.67
N ILE A 5 -6.82 11.34 13.09
CA ILE A 5 -5.43 10.89 12.99
C ILE A 5 -5.33 9.82 11.92
N ALA A 6 -4.54 10.07 10.89
CA ALA A 6 -4.30 9.11 9.81
C ALA A 6 -2.85 8.60 9.83
N VAL A 7 -2.68 7.31 9.49
CA VAL A 7 -1.37 6.68 9.42
C VAL A 7 -1.33 5.62 8.34
N ALA A 8 -0.19 5.47 7.65
CA ALA A 8 0.03 4.31 6.79
C ALA A 8 0.12 3.04 7.67
N ALA A 9 -0.87 2.18 7.56
CA ALA A 9 -0.98 0.96 8.36
C ALA A 9 -0.30 -0.26 7.72
N GLY A 10 0.13 -0.17 6.47
CA GLY A 10 0.80 -1.23 5.71
C GLY A 10 0.32 -1.32 4.27
N PRO A 11 1.01 -2.11 3.46
CA PRO A 11 2.25 -2.84 3.75
C PRO A 11 3.46 -1.91 3.93
N GLY A 12 4.52 -2.43 4.58
CA GLY A 12 5.74 -1.67 4.82
C GLY A 12 6.73 -2.35 5.75
N SER A 13 7.74 -1.58 6.20
CA SER A 13 8.72 -2.04 7.20
C SER A 13 8.02 -2.44 8.49
N PHE A 14 8.23 -3.67 8.96
CA PHE A 14 7.62 -4.21 10.16
C PHE A 14 7.84 -3.31 11.40
N THR A 15 9.07 -2.86 11.61
CA THR A 15 9.41 -1.94 12.70
C THR A 15 8.79 -0.55 12.47
N GLY A 16 8.87 -0.02 11.24
CA GLY A 16 8.34 1.29 10.90
C GLY A 16 6.82 1.37 11.10
N LEU A 17 6.09 0.34 10.68
CA LEU A 17 4.64 0.26 10.87
C LEU A 17 4.27 0.24 12.35
N ARG A 18 4.97 -0.54 13.18
CA ARG A 18 4.73 -0.59 14.62
C ARG A 18 4.97 0.76 15.30
N ILE A 19 6.06 1.44 14.95
CA ILE A 19 6.37 2.77 15.49
C ILE A 19 5.28 3.77 15.06
N GLY A 20 4.98 3.84 13.76
CA GLY A 20 3.99 4.79 13.22
C GLY A 20 2.59 4.57 13.79
N VAL A 21 2.11 3.32 13.78
CA VAL A 21 0.78 2.98 14.30
C VAL A 21 0.71 3.23 15.81
N SER A 22 1.76 2.89 16.59
CA SER A 22 1.76 3.16 18.03
C SER A 22 1.74 4.64 18.34
N ALA A 23 2.49 5.46 17.60
CA ALA A 23 2.47 6.92 17.76
C ALA A 23 1.09 7.50 17.42
N ALA A 24 0.48 7.07 16.29
CA ALA A 24 -0.86 7.49 15.89
C ALA A 24 -1.92 7.10 16.94
N LYS A 25 -1.85 5.87 17.47
CA LYS A 25 -2.72 5.41 18.55
C LYS A 25 -2.60 6.28 19.80
N GLY A 26 -1.37 6.59 20.20
CA GLY A 26 -1.11 7.44 21.38
C GLY A 26 -1.70 8.85 21.22
N LEU A 27 -1.50 9.47 20.05
CA LEU A 27 -2.07 10.77 19.73
C LEU A 27 -3.60 10.74 19.71
N ALA A 28 -4.18 9.77 19.00
CA ALA A 28 -5.63 9.64 18.91
C ALA A 28 -6.29 9.38 20.26
N TRP A 29 -5.65 8.54 21.09
CA TRP A 29 -6.11 8.29 22.45
C TRP A 29 -6.10 9.54 23.31
N ALA A 30 -4.97 10.29 23.28
CA ALA A 30 -4.80 11.49 24.10
C ALA A 30 -5.73 12.64 23.68
N LEU A 31 -6.11 12.72 22.41
CA LEU A 31 -6.94 13.76 21.84
C LEU A 31 -8.41 13.34 21.68
N GLU A 32 -8.75 12.11 22.04
CA GLU A 32 -10.08 11.51 21.85
C GLU A 32 -10.57 11.59 20.39
N LEU A 33 -9.65 11.42 19.42
CA LEU A 33 -9.93 11.49 17.99
C LEU A 33 -10.05 10.11 17.35
N PRO A 34 -10.88 9.97 16.31
CA PRO A 34 -10.91 8.77 15.47
C PRO A 34 -9.61 8.61 14.68
N CYS A 35 -9.37 7.40 14.20
CA CYS A 35 -8.20 7.04 13.39
C CYS A 35 -8.59 6.49 12.03
N CYS A 36 -7.69 6.68 11.03
CA CYS A 36 -7.69 5.92 9.80
C CYS A 36 -6.34 5.22 9.61
N GLY A 37 -6.37 3.88 9.51
CA GLY A 37 -5.25 3.07 9.05
C GLY A 37 -5.30 2.93 7.54
N VAL A 38 -4.49 3.70 6.83
CA VAL A 38 -4.49 3.78 5.37
C VAL A 38 -3.56 2.72 4.78
N SER A 39 -3.97 2.07 3.69
CA SER A 39 -3.07 1.25 2.88
C SER A 39 -1.94 2.11 2.33
N THR A 40 -0.68 1.69 2.51
CA THR A 40 0.48 2.37 1.93
C THR A 40 0.40 2.38 0.40
N LEU A 41 -0.15 1.33 -0.21
CA LEU A 41 -0.34 1.23 -1.66
C LEU A 41 -1.43 2.19 -2.14
N GLU A 42 -2.51 2.35 -1.38
CA GLU A 42 -3.56 3.32 -1.68
C GLU A 42 -3.05 4.76 -1.56
N ALA A 43 -2.27 5.06 -0.51
CA ALA A 43 -1.62 6.37 -0.36
C ALA A 43 -0.68 6.69 -1.54
N MET A 44 0.00 5.71 -2.13
CA MET A 44 0.78 5.90 -3.35
C MET A 44 -0.08 6.16 -4.57
N ALA A 45 -1.21 5.46 -4.71
CA ALA A 45 -2.13 5.69 -5.82
C ALA A 45 -2.70 7.12 -5.81
N GLU A 46 -2.96 7.68 -4.62
CA GLU A 46 -3.42 9.07 -4.47
C GLU A 46 -2.46 10.10 -5.10
N ASN A 47 -1.15 9.83 -5.07
CA ASN A 47 -0.16 10.73 -5.70
C ASN A 47 -0.20 10.68 -7.23
N ALA A 48 -0.86 9.68 -7.81
CA ALA A 48 -0.99 9.49 -9.25
C ALA A 48 -2.40 9.83 -9.80
N ARG A 49 -3.25 10.49 -9.03
CA ARG A 49 -4.65 10.83 -9.41
C ARG A 49 -4.79 11.68 -10.69
N SER A 50 -3.74 12.38 -11.10
CA SER A 50 -3.73 13.12 -12.36
C SER A 50 -3.46 12.24 -13.60
N PHE A 51 -3.19 10.95 -13.39
CA PHE A 51 -2.94 10.01 -14.47
C PHE A 51 -4.21 9.29 -14.88
N GLU A 52 -4.61 9.43 -16.15
CA GLU A 52 -5.70 8.68 -16.72
C GLU A 52 -5.26 7.28 -17.15
N GLY A 53 -5.80 6.24 -16.52
CA GLY A 53 -5.51 4.84 -16.78
C GLY A 53 -5.24 4.01 -15.53
N THR A 54 -4.49 2.92 -15.69
CA THR A 54 -4.21 1.97 -14.60
C THR A 54 -2.97 2.39 -13.82
N VAL A 55 -3.12 2.60 -12.51
CA VAL A 55 -2.06 2.88 -11.55
C VAL A 55 -1.64 1.58 -10.87
N ILE A 56 -0.41 1.17 -11.08
CA ILE A 56 0.19 -0.06 -10.53
C ILE A 56 1.07 0.35 -9.36
N CYS A 57 0.61 0.11 -8.14
CA CYS A 57 1.39 0.33 -6.94
C CYS A 57 2.30 -0.86 -6.69
N ALA A 58 3.61 -0.62 -6.55
CA ALA A 58 4.61 -1.65 -6.38
C ALA A 58 5.62 -1.25 -5.29
N MET A 59 5.68 -2.01 -4.20
CA MET A 59 6.75 -1.92 -3.20
C MET A 59 7.61 -3.18 -3.27
N ASP A 60 8.93 -3.04 -3.16
CA ASP A 60 9.84 -4.18 -3.18
C ASP A 60 9.59 -5.10 -1.96
N ALA A 61 9.08 -6.29 -2.22
CA ALA A 61 8.89 -7.33 -1.21
C ALA A 61 10.05 -8.34 -1.17
N ARG A 62 11.14 -8.07 -1.92
CA ARG A 62 12.31 -8.94 -2.16
C ARG A 62 11.97 -10.24 -2.89
N ARG A 63 13.00 -10.94 -3.40
CA ARG A 63 12.89 -12.24 -4.10
C ARG A 63 11.94 -12.19 -5.30
N GLN A 64 12.05 -11.16 -6.14
CA GLN A 64 11.23 -10.94 -7.34
C GLN A 64 9.71 -10.88 -7.05
N GLN A 65 9.35 -10.51 -5.84
CA GLN A 65 7.97 -10.26 -5.45
C GLN A 65 7.81 -8.79 -5.06
N ILE A 66 6.60 -8.30 -5.24
CA ILE A 66 6.21 -6.96 -4.85
C ILE A 66 4.98 -7.01 -3.93
N TYR A 67 4.89 -6.07 -3.00
CA TYR A 67 3.58 -5.70 -2.47
C TYR A 67 2.90 -4.84 -3.52
N ASN A 68 1.68 -5.20 -3.84
CA ASN A 68 0.97 -4.66 -4.99
C ASN A 68 -0.49 -4.38 -4.66
N ALA A 69 -0.98 -3.30 -5.20
CA ALA A 69 -2.39 -3.02 -5.47
C ALA A 69 -2.50 -2.34 -6.82
N VAL A 70 -3.62 -2.50 -7.49
CA VAL A 70 -3.91 -1.91 -8.79
C VAL A 70 -5.16 -1.06 -8.67
N PHE A 71 -5.10 0.12 -9.25
CA PHE A 71 -6.22 1.07 -9.29
C PHE A 71 -6.43 1.53 -10.73
N ASP A 72 -7.67 1.75 -11.11
CA ASP A 72 -7.98 2.53 -12.29
C ASP A 72 -8.28 3.97 -11.86
N CYS A 73 -7.65 4.92 -12.55
CA CYS A 73 -7.87 6.34 -12.34
C CYS A 73 -8.59 6.93 -13.53
N HIS A 74 -9.74 7.54 -13.27
CA HIS A 74 -10.56 8.23 -14.27
C HIS A 74 -11.15 9.50 -13.68
N ASP A 75 -10.95 10.63 -14.36
CA ASP A 75 -11.38 11.96 -13.89
C ASP A 75 -10.89 12.27 -12.44
N GLY A 76 -9.68 11.82 -12.09
CA GLY A 76 -9.11 11.97 -10.76
C GLY A 76 -9.75 11.10 -9.68
N ALA A 77 -10.66 10.21 -10.01
CA ALA A 77 -11.22 9.21 -9.12
C ALA A 77 -10.46 7.90 -9.23
N LEU A 78 -10.06 7.34 -8.08
CA LEU A 78 -9.39 6.05 -7.98
C LEU A 78 -10.39 4.95 -7.68
N THR A 79 -10.41 3.92 -8.52
CA THR A 79 -11.19 2.70 -8.31
C THR A 79 -10.23 1.54 -8.09
N ARG A 80 -10.25 0.95 -6.89
CA ARG A 80 -9.42 -0.19 -6.55
C ARG A 80 -9.84 -1.42 -7.35
N GLN A 81 -8.86 -2.10 -8.00
CA GLN A 81 -9.07 -3.29 -8.82
C GLN A 81 -8.71 -4.58 -8.07
N CYS A 82 -7.82 -4.52 -7.10
CA CYS A 82 -7.48 -5.66 -6.27
C CYS A 82 -7.09 -5.23 -4.85
N GLU A 83 -7.23 -6.15 -3.90
CA GLU A 83 -6.77 -5.96 -2.52
C GLU A 83 -5.25 -5.87 -2.45
N ASP A 84 -4.73 -5.29 -1.36
CA ASP A 84 -3.30 -5.28 -1.07
C ASP A 84 -2.78 -6.71 -0.96
N ARG A 85 -1.74 -7.03 -1.74
CA ARG A 85 -1.22 -8.39 -1.83
C ARG A 85 0.30 -8.42 -1.99
N ALA A 86 0.89 -9.57 -1.68
CA ALA A 86 2.24 -9.90 -2.10
C ALA A 86 2.15 -10.81 -3.33
N VAL A 87 2.69 -10.39 -4.47
CA VAL A 87 2.52 -11.08 -5.75
C VAL A 87 3.86 -11.20 -6.49
N ALA A 88 4.04 -12.28 -7.24
CA ALA A 88 5.14 -12.43 -8.17
C ALA A 88 4.90 -11.57 -9.42
N LEU A 89 5.97 -11.07 -10.02
CA LEU A 89 5.87 -10.20 -11.21
C LEU A 89 5.25 -10.92 -12.41
N GLU A 90 5.46 -12.23 -12.52
CA GLU A 90 4.87 -13.08 -13.56
C GLU A 90 3.34 -13.06 -13.51
N ILE A 91 2.77 -13.17 -12.32
CA ILE A 91 1.32 -13.16 -12.11
C ILE A 91 0.75 -11.80 -12.47
N LEU A 92 1.38 -10.71 -11.99
CA LEU A 92 0.97 -9.36 -12.33
C LEU A 92 1.01 -9.10 -13.84
N ALA A 93 2.05 -9.59 -14.53
CA ALA A 93 2.18 -9.44 -15.98
C ALA A 93 1.03 -10.14 -16.72
N GLU A 94 0.68 -11.36 -16.34
CA GLU A 94 -0.44 -12.09 -16.97
C GLU A 94 -1.78 -11.36 -16.75
N GLU A 95 -2.02 -10.78 -15.58
CA GLU A 95 -3.23 -9.99 -15.31
C GLU A 95 -3.31 -8.72 -16.18
N LEU A 96 -2.17 -8.08 -16.45
CA LEU A 96 -2.11 -6.82 -17.20
C LEU A 96 -2.00 -6.99 -18.72
N LYS A 97 -1.69 -8.20 -19.21
CA LYS A 97 -1.38 -8.50 -20.59
C LYS A 97 -2.47 -8.11 -21.58
N ASN A 98 -3.72 -8.33 -21.20
CA ASN A 98 -4.87 -8.08 -22.08
C ASN A 98 -5.51 -6.68 -21.87
N SER A 99 -4.95 -5.88 -20.98
CA SER A 99 -5.45 -4.53 -20.74
C SER A 99 -4.80 -3.54 -21.71
N ASN A 100 -5.62 -2.82 -22.46
CA ASN A 100 -5.18 -1.74 -23.35
C ASN A 100 -5.08 -0.38 -22.66
N ASN A 101 -5.40 -0.29 -21.38
CA ASN A 101 -5.30 0.95 -20.63
C ASN A 101 -3.85 1.44 -20.57
N ARG A 102 -3.66 2.74 -20.56
CA ARG A 102 -2.37 3.35 -20.22
C ARG A 102 -2.01 2.93 -18.80
N LYS A 103 -0.74 2.64 -18.55
CA LYS A 103 -0.27 2.14 -17.25
C LYS A 103 0.84 3.00 -16.69
N ILE A 104 0.75 3.32 -15.40
CA ILE A 104 1.82 3.98 -14.63
C ILE A 104 2.18 3.14 -13.43
N VAL A 105 3.48 3.01 -13.15
CA VAL A 105 3.98 2.28 -11.99
C VAL A 105 4.52 3.26 -10.96
N VAL A 106 4.10 3.12 -9.71
CA VAL A 106 4.49 3.92 -8.54
C VAL A 106 5.08 3.05 -7.44
N GLY A 107 5.91 3.62 -6.59
CA GLY A 107 6.49 2.97 -5.42
C GLY A 107 7.99 2.68 -5.53
N ASP A 108 8.60 2.21 -4.46
CA ASP A 108 10.03 1.86 -4.41
C ASP A 108 10.36 0.59 -5.20
N GLY A 109 9.37 -0.27 -5.47
CA GLY A 109 9.46 -1.40 -6.39
C GLY A 109 9.17 -1.04 -7.86
N ALA A 110 8.88 0.23 -8.18
CA ALA A 110 8.46 0.64 -9.51
C ALA A 110 9.49 0.30 -10.60
N LYS A 111 10.79 0.50 -10.34
CA LYS A 111 11.84 0.18 -11.30
C LYS A 111 11.87 -1.32 -11.63
N LEU A 112 11.79 -2.16 -10.61
CA LEU A 112 11.76 -3.62 -10.76
C LEU A 112 10.53 -4.04 -11.58
N CYS A 113 9.36 -3.55 -11.20
CA CYS A 113 8.09 -3.82 -11.86
C CYS A 113 8.09 -3.34 -13.33
N TYR A 114 8.50 -2.10 -13.57
CA TYR A 114 8.61 -1.51 -14.91
C TYR A 114 9.52 -2.31 -15.84
N THR A 115 10.73 -2.69 -15.35
CA THR A 115 11.68 -3.47 -16.14
C THR A 115 11.06 -4.79 -16.56
N TYR A 116 10.49 -5.53 -15.61
CA TYR A 116 9.87 -6.81 -15.87
C TYR A 116 8.69 -6.71 -16.85
N LEU A 117 7.76 -5.79 -16.63
CA LEU A 117 6.60 -5.60 -17.52
C LEU A 117 7.02 -5.22 -18.93
N SER A 118 8.06 -4.38 -19.08
CA SER A 118 8.61 -3.98 -20.39
C SER A 118 9.22 -5.16 -21.13
N GLU A 119 9.95 -6.04 -20.43
CA GLU A 119 10.51 -7.29 -21.00
C GLU A 119 9.41 -8.26 -21.47
N GLN A 120 8.23 -8.23 -20.82
CA GLN A 120 7.05 -8.99 -21.24
C GLN A 120 6.22 -8.30 -22.34
N GLY A 121 6.69 -7.19 -22.89
CA GLY A 121 5.99 -6.43 -23.94
C GLY A 121 4.77 -5.64 -23.45
N ILE A 122 4.63 -5.46 -22.14
CA ILE A 122 3.52 -4.68 -21.54
C ILE A 122 3.92 -3.21 -21.46
N ALA A 123 3.26 -2.38 -22.25
CA ALA A 123 3.53 -0.95 -22.27
C ALA A 123 3.10 -0.29 -20.96
N CYS A 124 4.07 0.30 -20.26
CA CYS A 124 3.85 1.07 -19.04
C CYS A 124 4.92 2.16 -18.90
N ARG A 125 4.74 3.08 -17.96
CA ARG A 125 5.76 4.07 -17.61
C ARG A 125 5.92 4.15 -16.10
N MET A 126 7.08 4.60 -15.63
CA MET A 126 7.27 4.96 -14.23
C MET A 126 6.70 6.35 -13.97
N ALA A 127 6.19 6.55 -12.77
CA ALA A 127 5.79 7.88 -12.31
C ALA A 127 7.00 8.81 -12.22
N PRO A 128 6.80 10.12 -12.42
CA PRO A 128 7.83 11.11 -12.17
C PRO A 128 8.23 11.14 -10.68
N PRO A 129 9.42 11.64 -10.33
CA PRO A 129 9.95 11.62 -8.96
C PRO A 129 8.99 12.16 -7.89
N ASP A 130 8.24 13.20 -8.22
CA ASP A 130 7.33 13.89 -7.30
C ASP A 130 6.11 13.05 -6.89
N SER A 131 5.74 12.07 -7.70
CA SER A 131 4.60 11.17 -7.46
C SER A 131 5.00 9.68 -7.36
N LEU A 132 6.31 9.40 -7.36
CA LEU A 132 6.82 8.03 -7.37
C LEU A 132 6.64 7.32 -6.02
N TYR A 133 6.86 8.03 -4.91
CA TYR A 133 6.89 7.44 -3.58
C TYR A 133 5.68 7.87 -2.74
N GLN A 134 5.34 7.04 -1.78
CA GLN A 134 4.34 7.38 -0.76
C GLN A 134 4.77 8.61 0.04
N ASN A 135 3.79 9.41 0.42
CA ASN A 135 3.99 10.58 1.27
C ASN A 135 2.79 10.81 2.19
N ALA A 136 2.93 11.72 3.14
CA ALA A 136 1.89 12.02 4.10
C ALA A 136 0.63 12.66 3.46
N VAL A 137 0.78 13.35 2.32
CA VAL A 137 -0.36 13.94 1.60
C VAL A 137 -1.25 12.83 1.04
N GLY A 138 -0.68 11.80 0.40
CA GLY A 138 -1.44 10.65 -0.08
C GLY A 138 -2.16 9.89 1.04
N VAL A 139 -1.51 9.76 2.22
CA VAL A 139 -2.17 9.18 3.41
C VAL A 139 -3.36 10.05 3.85
N GLY A 140 -3.19 11.38 3.88
CA GLY A 140 -4.27 12.31 4.24
C GLY A 140 -5.46 12.24 3.29
N LEU A 141 -5.21 12.27 1.97
CA LEU A 141 -6.25 12.20 0.94
C LEU A 141 -7.05 10.87 1.01
N ALA A 142 -6.35 9.75 1.16
CA ALA A 142 -7.01 8.47 1.34
C ALA A 142 -7.83 8.42 2.64
N ALA A 143 -7.29 8.96 3.75
CA ALA A 143 -7.99 9.01 5.03
C ALA A 143 -9.24 9.90 4.99
N GLU A 144 -9.18 11.04 4.28
CA GLU A 144 -10.33 11.92 4.10
C GLU A 144 -11.48 11.20 3.38
N ARG A 145 -11.17 10.45 2.32
CA ARG A 145 -12.16 9.61 1.63
C ARG A 145 -12.71 8.52 2.55
N MET A 146 -11.84 7.80 3.27
CA MET A 146 -12.26 6.78 4.23
C MET A 146 -13.18 7.35 5.30
N ALA A 147 -12.88 8.54 5.82
CA ALA A 147 -13.73 9.21 6.81
C ALA A 147 -15.10 9.61 6.23
N ALA A 148 -15.15 10.11 5.00
CA ALA A 148 -16.40 10.43 4.31
C ALA A 148 -17.29 9.18 4.08
N GLU A 149 -16.67 8.00 3.93
CA GLU A 149 -17.33 6.71 3.80
C GLU A 149 -17.65 6.06 5.18
N GLY A 150 -17.34 6.72 6.29
CA GLY A 150 -17.55 6.19 7.65
C GLY A 150 -16.55 5.09 8.06
N ARG A 151 -15.46 4.89 7.32
CA ARG A 151 -14.42 3.88 7.57
C ARG A 151 -13.35 4.41 8.51
N MET A 152 -13.74 4.71 9.73
CA MET A 152 -12.86 5.14 10.81
C MET A 152 -12.79 4.08 11.90
N ALA A 153 -11.70 4.07 12.63
CA ALA A 153 -11.46 3.19 13.76
C ALA A 153 -11.19 4.00 15.03
N THR A 154 -11.38 3.39 16.17
CA THR A 154 -10.88 3.92 17.44
C THR A 154 -9.37 3.70 17.56
N ALA A 155 -8.71 4.43 18.48
CA ALA A 155 -7.32 4.19 18.80
C ALA A 155 -7.04 2.73 19.22
N GLN A 156 -8.00 2.04 19.86
CA GLN A 156 -7.88 0.65 20.27
C GLN A 156 -7.89 -0.32 19.09
N GLU A 157 -8.74 -0.06 18.09
CA GLU A 157 -8.94 -0.92 16.92
C GLU A 157 -7.87 -0.77 15.85
N LEU A 158 -7.21 0.39 15.80
CA LEU A 158 -6.14 0.63 14.82
C LEU A 158 -5.04 -0.44 14.94
N ARG A 159 -4.73 -1.12 13.83
CA ARG A 159 -3.73 -2.20 13.75
C ARG A 159 -2.86 -2.02 12.52
N PRO A 160 -1.58 -2.43 12.58
CA PRO A 160 -0.78 -2.59 11.38
C PRO A 160 -1.27 -3.78 10.55
N VAL A 161 -1.20 -3.65 9.23
CA VAL A 161 -1.55 -4.71 8.27
C VAL A 161 -0.28 -5.35 7.75
N TYR A 162 -0.12 -6.65 7.99
CA TYR A 162 1.03 -7.42 7.55
C TYR A 162 0.62 -8.39 6.44
N LEU A 163 1.11 -8.16 5.23
CA LEU A 163 0.88 -9.07 4.09
C LEU A 163 1.82 -10.29 4.09
N ARG A 164 2.82 -10.28 4.95
CA ARG A 164 3.79 -11.37 5.11
C ARG A 164 4.18 -11.50 6.58
N LEU A 165 4.56 -12.69 6.96
CA LEU A 165 5.21 -12.94 8.24
C LEU A 165 6.51 -12.13 8.37
N SER A 166 6.84 -11.68 9.56
CA SER A 166 8.13 -11.05 9.86
C SER A 166 9.29 -11.99 9.51
N GLN A 167 10.51 -11.45 9.37
CA GLN A 167 11.68 -12.28 9.12
C GLN A 167 11.89 -13.30 10.24
N ALA A 168 11.71 -12.88 11.49
CA ALA A 168 11.86 -13.74 12.66
C ALA A 168 10.86 -14.90 12.67
N GLU A 169 9.59 -14.62 12.31
CA GLU A 169 8.56 -15.67 12.21
C GLU A 169 8.86 -16.66 11.08
N ARG A 170 9.31 -16.17 9.93
CA ARG A 170 9.74 -17.03 8.82
C ARG A 170 10.93 -17.91 9.17
N GLU A 171 11.92 -17.37 9.90
CA GLU A 171 13.09 -18.14 10.37
C GLU A 171 12.69 -19.17 11.41
N ARG A 172 11.72 -18.86 12.28
CA ARG A 172 11.16 -19.84 13.24
C ARG A 172 10.45 -20.96 12.51
N LEU A 173 9.59 -20.63 11.51
CA LEU A 173 8.93 -21.63 10.67
C LEU A 173 9.94 -22.54 9.96
N ALA A 174 10.98 -21.96 9.38
CA ALA A 174 12.02 -22.72 8.69
C ALA A 174 12.77 -23.69 9.63
N LYS A 175 12.78 -23.39 10.93
CA LYS A 175 13.37 -24.24 11.99
C LYS A 175 12.35 -25.19 12.62
N GLY A 176 11.10 -25.26 12.12
CA GLY A 176 10.03 -26.08 12.68
C GLY A 176 9.53 -25.62 14.05
N LEU A 177 9.80 -24.35 14.43
CA LEU A 177 9.38 -23.80 15.71
C LEU A 177 7.97 -23.16 15.58
N PRO A 178 7.13 -23.25 16.61
CA PRO A 178 5.80 -22.65 16.57
C PRO A 178 5.88 -21.13 16.44
N ILE A 179 4.94 -20.56 15.65
CA ILE A 179 4.75 -19.12 15.58
C ILE A 179 3.62 -18.77 16.53
N THR A 180 3.86 -17.77 17.39
CA THR A 180 2.79 -17.16 18.16
C THR A 180 2.08 -16.17 17.23
N LEU A 181 0.90 -16.52 16.73
CA LEU A 181 0.09 -15.59 15.93
C LEU A 181 -0.61 -14.59 16.88
N ASP A 182 0.11 -13.61 17.36
CA ASP A 182 -0.46 -12.47 18.10
C ASP A 182 -1.07 -11.42 17.14
N HIS A 183 -1.71 -11.87 16.05
CA HIS A 183 -2.18 -11.01 14.97
C HIS A 183 -3.70 -11.18 14.67
N GLN A 184 -4.48 -11.57 15.68
CA GLN A 184 -5.94 -11.46 15.59
C GLN A 184 -6.43 -10.18 16.27
#